data_08bc756bd5a3cd029bac0c521edf14ee
#
_entry.id   08bc756bd5a3cd029bac0c521edf14ee
#
_cell.length_a   1.000
_cell.length_b   1.000
_cell.length_c   1.000
_cell.angle_alpha   90.00
_cell.angle_beta   90.00
_cell.angle_gamma   90.00
#
_symmetry.space_group_name_H-M   'P 1'
#
loop_
_entity.id
_entity.type
_entity.pdbx_description
1 polymer ?
#
loop_
_entity_poly.entity_id
_entity_poly.type
_entity_poly.pdbx_seq_one_letter_code
_entity_poly.pdbx_strand_id
1 'polypeptide(L)'
;YEINAQGEVVHYSPYNGEVLPGYMFTDTGFWDTFRSLFPFLNLMFPSVNKEMQEGLINTYKESGFFPEWASPGHRGCMVGNNSASILVDAYMKGVKVDDLETLYKGLIHGTENVHPKVSSTGRLGHEYYNKLGYVPYDVKINENAARTLEYAYNDWCIWQIAKQLGRPKKELDLYARRALNYKNLYDKETKLMRGKNENGEFMAPFSPLKWGDAFTEGNSWHYSWSVFHDPQGLIDLMGGKDSFVMMLDSVFAVPPLFDDSYYGGVIHEIREMTVMNMGNYAHGNQPIQHMIYLYNYAGQPWKAQYWLRQVMNKMYTPGPDGYCGDEDNGQTSAWYVFSALGFYPVAPGTTQYVLGAPLFKKATIHFENGNNLVINAPNNSDKNIYIESMTFNGKNYTKNYLDHNDLFKGGVIDFKMGDKPNMNRGINPEDMPYSFSVNEEGINKLSPISVKPSKKKK
;
A
#
# COMPACT_ATOMS: atom_id res chain seq x y z
N TYR A 1 6.07 26.40 1.58
CA TYR A 1 6.17 27.38 2.68
C TYR A 1 7.28 28.40 2.43
N GLU A 2 7.23 29.47 3.18
CA GLU A 2 8.24 30.51 3.19
C GLU A 2 8.61 30.86 4.64
N ILE A 3 9.76 31.51 4.82
CA ILE A 3 10.12 32.13 6.09
C ILE A 3 9.96 33.64 5.92
N ASN A 4 9.03 34.23 6.70
CA ASN A 4 8.73 35.66 6.62
C ASN A 4 9.86 36.54 7.22
N ALA A 5 9.72 37.85 7.13
CA ALA A 5 10.73 38.80 7.64
C ALA A 5 10.95 38.73 9.17
N GLN A 6 10.00 38.12 9.92
CA GLN A 6 10.07 37.88 11.36
C GLN A 6 10.74 36.55 11.71
N GLY A 7 11.11 35.74 10.70
CA GLY A 7 11.69 34.41 10.88
C GLY A 7 10.64 33.31 11.14
N GLU A 8 9.36 33.57 10.88
CA GLU A 8 8.27 32.63 11.09
C GLU A 8 7.96 31.85 9.81
N VAL A 9 7.63 30.55 9.95
CA VAL A 9 7.17 29.71 8.85
C VAL A 9 5.74 30.08 8.51
N VAL A 10 5.51 30.42 7.23
CA VAL A 10 4.19 30.75 6.69
C VAL A 10 3.97 30.07 5.35
N HIS A 11 2.72 29.96 4.94
CA HIS A 11 2.35 29.47 3.62
C HIS A 11 1.18 30.27 3.04
N TYR A 12 1.10 30.35 1.72
CA TYR A 12 -0.09 30.81 1.02
C TYR A 12 -1.09 29.64 0.90
N SER A 13 -2.29 29.84 1.42
CA SER A 13 -3.35 28.85 1.33
C SER A 13 -4.04 28.90 -0.04
N PRO A 14 -3.96 27.85 -0.87
CA PRO A 14 -4.70 27.79 -2.13
C PRO A 14 -6.22 27.60 -1.93
N TYR A 15 -6.64 27.40 -0.70
CA TYR A 15 -8.04 27.13 -0.36
C TYR A 15 -8.83 28.38 0.00
N ASN A 16 -8.20 29.38 0.61
CA ASN A 16 -8.84 30.63 1.03
C ASN A 16 -8.13 31.90 0.56
N GLY A 17 -6.91 31.79 -0.01
CA GLY A 17 -6.14 32.92 -0.53
C GLY A 17 -5.43 33.75 0.54
N GLU A 18 -5.31 33.26 1.75
CA GLU A 18 -4.65 33.93 2.87
C GLU A 18 -3.21 33.41 3.07
N VAL A 19 -2.35 34.25 3.64
CA VAL A 19 -1.05 33.83 4.15
C VAL A 19 -1.22 33.45 5.62
N LEU A 20 -0.95 32.19 5.92
CA LEU A 20 -1.22 31.57 7.22
C LEU A 20 0.06 31.00 7.84
N PRO A 21 0.17 30.90 9.17
CA PRO A 21 1.32 30.31 9.82
C PRO A 21 1.39 28.79 9.60
N GLY A 22 2.64 28.27 9.60
CA GLY A 22 2.93 26.85 9.52
C GLY A 22 3.24 26.34 8.12
N TYR A 23 3.47 25.04 8.01
CA TYR A 23 3.87 24.36 6.78
C TYR A 23 2.66 24.04 5.89
N MET A 24 2.91 24.03 4.59
CA MET A 24 2.06 23.39 3.57
C MET A 24 2.97 22.98 2.41
N PHE A 25 2.75 21.76 1.93
CA PHE A 25 3.47 21.16 0.79
C PHE A 25 2.49 20.86 -0.33
N THR A 26 2.99 20.78 -1.54
CA THR A 26 2.18 20.58 -2.75
C THR A 26 2.89 19.67 -3.76
N ASP A 27 2.24 19.42 -4.89
CA ASP A 27 2.72 18.67 -6.05
C ASP A 27 3.06 17.21 -5.73
N THR A 28 2.14 16.55 -5.03
CA THR A 28 2.21 15.11 -4.75
C THR A 28 0.83 14.47 -4.76
N GLY A 29 0.78 13.21 -5.22
CA GLY A 29 -0.38 12.34 -5.20
C GLY A 29 -0.19 11.16 -4.26
N PHE A 30 -1.18 10.89 -3.43
CA PHE A 30 -1.04 9.88 -2.38
C PHE A 30 -1.38 8.46 -2.84
N TRP A 31 -2.17 8.32 -3.93
CA TRP A 31 -2.41 7.01 -4.53
C TRP A 31 -1.10 6.33 -4.95
N ASP A 32 -0.16 7.10 -5.49
CA ASP A 32 1.19 6.60 -5.85
C ASP A 32 2.05 6.40 -4.61
N THR A 33 2.17 7.42 -3.78
CA THR A 33 3.27 7.60 -2.83
C THR A 33 3.06 7.03 -1.44
N PHE A 34 1.83 6.61 -1.08
CA PHE A 34 1.59 6.00 0.23
C PHE A 34 2.32 4.67 0.40
N ARG A 35 2.62 4.00 -0.70
CA ARG A 35 3.10 2.60 -0.74
C ARG A 35 4.53 2.47 -0.24
N SER A 36 5.44 3.31 -0.72
CA SER A 36 6.85 3.26 -0.29
C SER A 36 7.50 4.62 -0.05
N LEU A 37 7.13 5.69 -0.78
CA LEU A 37 7.79 6.99 -0.58
C LEU A 37 7.60 7.50 0.85
N PHE A 38 6.36 7.62 1.33
CA PHE A 38 6.13 8.14 2.68
C PHE A 38 6.65 7.22 3.79
N PRO A 39 6.55 5.89 3.70
CA PRO A 39 7.31 4.99 4.57
C PRO A 39 8.83 5.21 4.54
N PHE A 40 9.40 5.50 3.37
CA PHE A 40 10.81 5.86 3.22
C PHE A 40 11.16 7.16 3.94
N LEU A 41 10.32 8.18 3.81
CA LEU A 41 10.48 9.44 4.54
C LEU A 41 10.38 9.25 6.06
N ASN A 42 9.49 8.38 6.53
CA ASN A 42 9.40 8.02 7.95
C ASN A 42 10.68 7.39 8.48
N LEU A 43 11.38 6.62 7.65
CA LEU A 43 12.61 5.94 8.05
C LEU A 43 13.84 6.83 7.92
N MET A 44 13.96 7.56 6.81
CA MET A 44 15.18 8.26 6.43
C MET A 44 15.17 9.77 6.75
N PHE A 45 14.00 10.40 6.68
CA PHE A 45 13.83 11.85 6.81
C PHE A 45 12.62 12.20 7.69
N PRO A 46 12.53 11.65 8.93
CA PRO A 46 11.36 11.85 9.79
C PRO A 46 11.12 13.32 10.17
N SER A 47 12.16 14.16 10.25
CA SER A 47 12.02 15.58 10.54
C SER A 47 11.28 16.32 9.43
N VAL A 48 11.67 16.10 8.18
CA VAL A 48 11.00 16.71 7.01
C VAL A 48 9.57 16.16 6.87
N ASN A 49 9.39 14.86 7.09
CA ASN A 49 8.04 14.30 7.02
C ASN A 49 7.12 14.82 8.13
N LYS A 50 7.65 15.16 9.30
CA LYS A 50 6.86 15.84 10.35
C LYS A 50 6.28 17.17 9.86
N GLU A 51 7.09 17.98 9.19
CA GLU A 51 6.64 19.24 8.57
C GLU A 51 5.53 18.97 7.51
N MET A 52 5.69 17.93 6.69
CA MET A 52 4.67 17.52 5.73
C MET A 52 3.36 17.09 6.41
N GLN A 53 3.44 16.35 7.51
CA GLN A 53 2.26 15.93 8.28
C GLN A 53 1.52 17.14 8.89
N GLU A 54 2.26 18.13 9.40
CA GLU A 54 1.69 19.40 9.86
C GLU A 54 0.98 20.13 8.72
N GLY A 55 1.57 20.14 7.52
CA GLY A 55 0.96 20.71 6.31
C GLY A 55 -0.35 20.04 5.93
N LEU A 56 -0.48 18.73 6.10
CA LEU A 56 -1.73 18.00 5.88
C LEU A 56 -2.82 18.40 6.89
N ILE A 57 -2.45 18.58 8.16
CA ILE A 57 -3.38 19.07 9.19
C ILE A 57 -3.86 20.49 8.85
N ASN A 58 -2.95 21.37 8.39
CA ASN A 58 -3.30 22.71 7.96
C ASN A 58 -4.25 22.68 6.75
N THR A 59 -3.99 21.82 5.77
CA THR A 59 -4.89 21.63 4.63
C THR A 59 -6.31 21.25 5.07
N TYR A 60 -6.43 20.33 6.01
CA TYR A 60 -7.74 19.95 6.55
C TYR A 60 -8.43 21.13 7.27
N LYS A 61 -7.70 21.86 8.12
CA LYS A 61 -8.25 23.04 8.84
C LYS A 61 -8.74 24.12 7.89
N GLU A 62 -8.08 24.31 6.77
CA GLU A 62 -8.35 25.39 5.82
C GLU A 62 -9.41 25.02 4.77
N SER A 63 -9.49 23.75 4.38
CA SER A 63 -10.38 23.27 3.30
C SER A 63 -11.52 22.35 3.75
N GLY A 64 -11.43 21.80 4.96
CA GLY A 64 -12.36 20.80 5.48
C GLY A 64 -12.07 19.36 5.04
N PHE A 65 -11.02 19.14 4.23
CA PHE A 65 -10.63 17.82 3.75
C PHE A 65 -9.10 17.64 3.79
N PHE A 66 -8.65 16.42 4.04
CA PHE A 66 -7.28 16.03 3.67
C PHE A 66 -7.18 15.93 2.14
N PRO A 67 -6.04 16.32 1.53
CA PRO A 67 -5.84 16.16 0.11
C PRO A 67 -5.60 14.68 -0.23
N GLU A 68 -6.01 14.27 -1.43
CA GLU A 68 -5.60 13.00 -2.03
C GLU A 68 -4.60 13.24 -3.17
N TRP A 69 -4.70 14.40 -3.82
CA TRP A 69 -3.70 15.00 -4.68
C TRP A 69 -3.71 16.52 -4.45
N ALA A 70 -2.53 17.07 -4.15
CA ALA A 70 -2.34 18.50 -3.98
C ALA A 70 -1.56 19.07 -5.15
N SER A 71 -2.07 20.17 -5.84
CA SER A 71 -1.34 20.79 -6.96
C SER A 71 -1.94 22.15 -7.38
N PRO A 72 -1.69 23.24 -6.65
CA PRO A 72 -1.36 23.35 -5.22
C PRO A 72 -2.54 23.05 -4.30
N GLY A 73 -3.79 23.23 -4.71
CA GLY A 73 -5.00 22.86 -3.98
C GLY A 73 -5.45 21.44 -4.30
N HIS A 74 -6.67 21.07 -3.89
CA HIS A 74 -7.24 19.77 -4.23
C HIS A 74 -7.34 19.58 -5.74
N ARG A 75 -6.72 18.53 -6.26
CA ARG A 75 -6.77 18.15 -7.67
C ARG A 75 -7.59 16.88 -7.84
N GLY A 76 -8.44 16.85 -8.86
CA GLY A 76 -9.21 15.69 -9.26
C GLY A 76 -8.36 14.66 -10.00
N CYS A 77 -7.73 13.76 -9.25
CA CYS A 77 -6.84 12.73 -9.78
C CYS A 77 -6.88 11.49 -8.89
N MET A 78 -6.83 10.31 -9.51
CA MET A 78 -6.74 8.99 -8.89
C MET A 78 -7.90 8.65 -7.95
N VAL A 79 -7.77 7.54 -7.24
CA VAL A 79 -8.77 6.97 -6.34
C VAL A 79 -8.20 6.71 -4.95
N GLY A 80 -9.09 6.39 -4.01
CA GLY A 80 -8.71 6.09 -2.64
C GLY A 80 -8.77 7.29 -1.72
N ASN A 81 -8.57 7.03 -0.45
CA ASN A 81 -8.51 8.01 0.63
C ASN A 81 -7.17 7.84 1.35
N ASN A 82 -6.09 7.86 0.56
CA ASN A 82 -4.76 7.41 0.94
C ASN A 82 -4.03 8.39 1.87
N SER A 83 -4.56 9.59 2.04
CA SER A 83 -4.19 10.48 3.16
C SER A 83 -4.24 9.74 4.51
N ALA A 84 -5.19 8.80 4.68
CA ALA A 84 -5.27 7.96 5.87
C ALA A 84 -4.00 7.13 6.07
N SER A 85 -3.49 6.51 5.01
CA SER A 85 -2.23 5.76 5.06
C SER A 85 -1.04 6.65 5.41
N ILE A 86 -0.93 7.79 4.73
CA ILE A 86 0.15 8.76 4.93
C ILE A 86 0.25 9.23 6.39
N LEU A 87 -0.89 9.64 6.95
CA LEU A 87 -0.98 10.17 8.31
C LEU A 87 -0.76 9.08 9.37
N VAL A 88 -1.39 7.91 9.17
CA VAL A 88 -1.36 6.83 10.16
C VAL A 88 0.00 6.14 10.17
N ASP A 89 0.60 5.89 9.02
CA ASP A 89 1.94 5.29 8.95
C ASP A 89 2.99 6.17 9.65
N ALA A 90 2.95 7.49 9.41
CA ALA A 90 3.82 8.45 10.08
C ALA A 90 3.65 8.37 11.61
N TYR A 91 2.41 8.42 12.09
CA TYR A 91 2.13 8.34 13.52
C TYR A 91 2.63 7.04 14.14
N MET A 92 2.34 5.89 13.52
CA MET A 92 2.75 4.57 14.02
C MET A 92 4.27 4.40 14.04
N LYS A 93 5.00 5.08 13.17
CA LYS A 93 6.47 5.10 13.11
C LYS A 93 7.13 6.24 13.90
N GLY A 94 6.36 6.93 14.74
CA GLY A 94 6.88 7.94 15.66
C GLY A 94 6.98 9.35 15.10
N VAL A 95 6.60 9.58 13.84
CA VAL A 95 6.44 10.91 13.24
C VAL A 95 5.06 11.45 13.59
N LYS A 96 4.94 12.05 14.78
CA LYS A 96 3.65 12.41 15.38
C LYS A 96 3.32 13.88 15.15
N VAL A 97 2.09 14.13 14.72
CA VAL A 97 1.47 15.46 14.79
C VAL A 97 0.98 15.71 16.22
N ASP A 98 0.96 16.97 16.65
CA ASP A 98 0.55 17.35 17.98
C ASP A 98 -0.98 17.25 18.16
N ASP A 99 -1.74 17.50 17.09
CA ASP A 99 -3.22 17.54 17.09
C ASP A 99 -3.82 16.23 16.51
N LEU A 100 -3.69 15.15 17.29
CA LEU A 100 -4.20 13.83 16.88
C LEU A 100 -5.73 13.78 16.79
N GLU A 101 -6.45 14.58 17.58
CA GLU A 101 -7.91 14.64 17.50
C GLU A 101 -8.38 15.28 16.19
N THR A 102 -7.72 16.33 15.72
CA THR A 102 -8.02 16.94 14.42
C THR A 102 -7.70 15.98 13.29
N LEU A 103 -6.57 15.25 13.36
CA LEU A 103 -6.24 14.19 12.41
C LEU A 103 -7.38 13.18 12.33
N TYR A 104 -7.82 12.63 13.46
CA TYR A 104 -8.88 11.64 13.51
C TYR A 104 -10.21 12.17 12.95
N LYS A 105 -10.61 13.38 13.36
CA LYS A 105 -11.84 14.03 12.85
C LYS A 105 -11.81 14.20 11.33
N GLY A 106 -10.67 14.62 10.78
CA GLY A 106 -10.49 14.78 9.33
C GLY A 106 -10.60 13.47 8.57
N LEU A 107 -10.02 12.40 9.11
CA LEU A 107 -10.15 11.07 8.52
C LEU A 107 -11.59 10.57 8.53
N ILE A 108 -12.30 10.70 9.67
CA ILE A 108 -13.71 10.32 9.77
C ILE A 108 -14.57 11.15 8.82
N HIS A 109 -14.35 12.46 8.73
CA HIS A 109 -15.07 13.33 7.81
C HIS A 109 -14.97 12.84 6.36
N GLY A 110 -13.79 12.44 5.91
CA GLY A 110 -13.57 11.89 4.57
C GLY A 110 -14.32 10.59 4.29
N THR A 111 -14.63 9.77 5.32
CA THR A 111 -15.38 8.52 5.14
C THR A 111 -16.88 8.70 4.87
N GLU A 112 -17.42 9.86 5.19
CA GLU A 112 -18.86 10.17 5.10
C GLU A 112 -19.15 11.29 4.10
N ASN A 113 -18.13 11.84 3.45
CA ASN A 113 -18.25 13.00 2.57
C ASN A 113 -17.34 12.89 1.34
N VAL A 114 -17.76 13.61 0.30
CA VAL A 114 -16.94 13.89 -0.87
C VAL A 114 -16.86 15.42 -1.04
N HIS A 115 -15.71 15.92 -1.44
CA HIS A 115 -15.51 17.35 -1.65
C HIS A 115 -16.44 17.86 -2.78
N PRO A 116 -17.15 18.98 -2.58
CA PRO A 116 -18.21 19.41 -3.50
C PRO A 116 -17.75 19.75 -4.92
N LYS A 117 -16.45 20.04 -5.10
CA LYS A 117 -15.88 20.41 -6.40
C LYS A 117 -14.86 19.40 -6.93
N VAL A 118 -14.37 18.49 -6.08
CA VAL A 118 -13.26 17.56 -6.44
C VAL A 118 -13.63 16.17 -5.95
N SER A 119 -14.21 15.38 -6.82
CA SER A 119 -14.80 14.07 -6.47
C SER A 119 -13.79 13.00 -6.02
N SER A 120 -12.51 13.19 -6.29
CA SER A 120 -11.44 12.31 -5.79
C SER A 120 -10.99 12.63 -4.35
N THR A 121 -11.48 13.72 -3.77
CA THR A 121 -11.20 14.13 -2.39
C THR A 121 -12.37 13.75 -1.49
N GLY A 122 -12.10 13.12 -0.37
CA GLY A 122 -13.08 12.37 0.40
C GLY A 122 -13.35 10.99 -0.25
N ARG A 123 -14.56 10.44 -0.14
CA ARG A 123 -14.90 9.11 -0.67
C ARG A 123 -16.08 9.15 -1.62
N LEU A 124 -15.82 9.23 -2.91
CA LEU A 124 -16.86 9.07 -3.93
C LEU A 124 -17.50 7.68 -3.81
N GLY A 125 -18.83 7.63 -3.73
CA GLY A 125 -19.61 6.40 -3.53
C GLY A 125 -19.68 5.93 -2.08
N HIS A 126 -19.33 6.79 -1.10
CA HIS A 126 -19.38 6.46 0.32
C HIS A 126 -20.77 6.00 0.78
N GLU A 127 -21.84 6.55 0.22
CA GLU A 127 -23.22 6.17 0.51
C GLU A 127 -23.53 4.71 0.18
N TYR A 128 -22.95 4.18 -0.88
CA TYR A 128 -23.00 2.75 -1.22
C TYR A 128 -22.05 1.94 -0.36
N TYR A 129 -20.78 2.36 -0.32
CA TYR A 129 -19.72 1.64 0.39
C TYR A 129 -20.06 1.45 1.87
N ASN A 130 -20.55 2.49 2.54
CA ASN A 130 -20.88 2.44 3.96
C ASN A 130 -22.07 1.52 4.26
N LYS A 131 -22.99 1.34 3.30
CA LYS A 131 -24.19 0.52 3.43
C LYS A 131 -24.00 -0.91 2.94
N LEU A 132 -23.38 -1.07 1.76
CA LEU A 132 -23.27 -2.37 1.06
C LEU A 132 -21.95 -3.07 1.37
N GLY A 133 -20.91 -2.33 1.76
CA GLY A 133 -19.55 -2.82 1.91
C GLY A 133 -18.75 -2.79 0.60
N TYR A 134 -19.25 -2.15 -0.45
CA TYR A 134 -18.55 -1.93 -1.71
C TYR A 134 -19.21 -0.80 -2.49
N VAL A 135 -18.47 -0.21 -3.43
CA VAL A 135 -18.99 0.71 -4.45
C VAL A 135 -19.50 -0.13 -5.62
N PRO A 136 -20.80 -0.06 -5.99
CA PRO A 136 -21.35 -0.88 -7.05
C PRO A 136 -20.81 -0.54 -8.44
N TYR A 137 -20.78 -1.54 -9.31
CA TYR A 137 -20.34 -1.40 -10.69
C TYR A 137 -21.36 -0.65 -11.57
N ASP A 138 -22.65 -0.83 -11.33
CA ASP A 138 -23.75 -0.35 -12.15
C ASP A 138 -24.35 1.01 -11.75
N VAL A 139 -23.67 1.76 -10.86
CA VAL A 139 -24.14 3.08 -10.36
C VAL A 139 -23.42 4.27 -11.00
N LYS A 140 -22.75 4.07 -12.12
CA LYS A 140 -22.00 5.11 -12.88
C LYS A 140 -20.86 5.75 -12.09
N ILE A 141 -20.22 4.99 -11.20
CA ILE A 141 -18.97 5.36 -10.55
C ILE A 141 -17.88 4.47 -11.13
N ASN A 142 -16.98 5.05 -11.91
CA ASN A 142 -15.86 4.34 -12.49
C ASN A 142 -14.87 3.88 -11.41
N GLU A 143 -14.06 2.88 -11.74
CA GLU A 143 -12.99 2.39 -10.85
C GLU A 143 -13.55 1.88 -9.49
N ASN A 144 -14.77 1.39 -9.52
CA ASN A 144 -15.55 1.01 -8.33
C ASN A 144 -14.90 -0.10 -7.49
N ALA A 145 -14.31 -1.10 -8.13
CA ALA A 145 -13.59 -2.17 -7.43
C ALA A 145 -12.27 -1.64 -6.82
N ALA A 146 -11.51 -0.84 -7.56
CA ALA A 146 -10.32 -0.19 -7.03
C ALA A 146 -10.66 0.69 -5.81
N ARG A 147 -11.69 1.54 -5.91
CA ARG A 147 -12.15 2.36 -4.78
C ARG A 147 -12.51 1.53 -3.56
N THR A 148 -13.23 0.43 -3.74
CA THR A 148 -13.62 -0.47 -2.65
C THR A 148 -12.41 -1.05 -1.94
N LEU A 149 -11.42 -1.53 -2.67
CA LEU A 149 -10.19 -2.10 -2.12
C LEU A 149 -9.36 -1.04 -1.37
N GLU A 150 -9.20 0.13 -1.97
CA GLU A 150 -8.52 1.28 -1.35
C GLU A 150 -9.22 1.71 -0.05
N TYR A 151 -10.54 1.89 -0.07
CA TYR A 151 -11.32 2.29 1.11
C TYR A 151 -11.24 1.26 2.23
N ALA A 152 -11.23 -0.03 1.92
CA ALA A 152 -11.06 -1.08 2.94
C ALA A 152 -9.71 -0.98 3.65
N TYR A 153 -8.64 -0.75 2.91
CA TYR A 153 -7.33 -0.49 3.49
C TYR A 153 -7.28 0.83 4.29
N ASN A 154 -7.85 1.90 3.74
CA ASN A 154 -7.92 3.19 4.43
C ASN A 154 -8.70 3.07 5.76
N ASP A 155 -9.76 2.27 5.81
CA ASP A 155 -10.53 2.03 7.04
C ASP A 155 -9.72 1.25 8.08
N TRP A 156 -8.85 0.34 7.65
CA TRP A 156 -7.90 -0.28 8.56
C TRP A 156 -6.91 0.73 9.14
N CYS A 157 -6.42 1.69 8.34
CA CYS A 157 -5.60 2.78 8.83
C CYS A 157 -6.35 3.61 9.90
N ILE A 158 -7.62 3.93 9.65
CA ILE A 158 -8.47 4.63 10.62
C ILE A 158 -8.66 3.79 11.89
N TRP A 159 -8.85 2.48 11.76
CA TRP A 159 -8.93 1.57 12.89
C TRP A 159 -7.67 1.61 13.76
N GLN A 160 -6.49 1.68 13.15
CA GLN A 160 -5.22 1.81 13.87
C GLN A 160 -5.19 3.06 14.75
N ILE A 161 -5.54 4.22 14.21
CA ILE A 161 -5.61 5.48 14.98
C ILE A 161 -6.72 5.46 16.02
N ALA A 162 -7.89 4.90 15.70
CA ALA A 162 -8.99 4.75 16.64
C ALA A 162 -8.58 3.92 17.87
N LYS A 163 -7.81 2.85 17.63
CA LYS A 163 -7.22 2.01 18.68
C LYS A 163 -6.24 2.81 19.57
N GLN A 164 -5.35 3.62 18.97
CA GLN A 164 -4.40 4.47 19.70
C GLN A 164 -5.11 5.53 20.55
N LEU A 165 -6.22 6.07 20.07
CA LEU A 165 -7.04 7.05 20.79
C LEU A 165 -7.96 6.42 21.85
N GLY A 166 -8.00 5.08 21.95
CA GLY A 166 -8.91 4.40 22.87
C GLY A 166 -10.39 4.64 22.56
N ARG A 167 -10.73 4.72 21.27
CA ARG A 167 -12.12 4.96 20.82
C ARG A 167 -13.05 3.82 21.29
N PRO A 168 -14.36 4.11 21.43
CA PRO A 168 -15.33 3.11 21.86
C PRO A 168 -15.35 1.88 20.95
N LYS A 169 -15.61 0.70 21.53
CA LYS A 169 -15.68 -0.56 20.80
C LYS A 169 -16.56 -0.50 19.56
N LYS A 170 -17.66 0.25 19.60
CA LYS A 170 -18.57 0.42 18.44
C LYS A 170 -17.86 1.05 17.24
N GLU A 171 -17.00 2.03 17.45
CA GLU A 171 -16.21 2.66 16.39
C GLU A 171 -15.14 1.69 15.88
N LEU A 172 -14.42 1.02 16.78
CA LEU A 172 -13.44 0.00 16.41
C LEU A 172 -14.07 -1.13 15.58
N ASP A 173 -15.21 -1.66 16.01
CA ASP A 173 -15.92 -2.71 15.28
C ASP A 173 -16.39 -2.25 13.89
N LEU A 174 -16.82 -0.98 13.76
CA LEU A 174 -17.24 -0.41 12.49
C LEU A 174 -16.08 -0.39 11.49
N TYR A 175 -14.93 0.20 11.87
CA TYR A 175 -13.78 0.31 10.99
C TYR A 175 -13.11 -1.04 10.75
N ALA A 176 -13.12 -1.94 11.73
CA ALA A 176 -12.66 -3.31 11.55
C ALA A 176 -13.51 -4.06 10.49
N ARG A 177 -14.82 -3.93 10.54
CA ARG A 177 -15.71 -4.55 9.53
C ARG A 177 -15.54 -3.91 8.15
N ARG A 178 -15.37 -2.60 8.07
CA ARG A 178 -15.08 -1.89 6.80
C ARG A 178 -13.72 -2.32 6.24
N ALA A 179 -12.72 -2.52 7.09
CA ALA A 179 -11.42 -3.05 6.68
C ALA A 179 -11.47 -4.43 6.05
N LEU A 180 -12.51 -5.22 6.35
CA LEU A 180 -12.75 -6.54 5.75
C LEU A 180 -13.58 -6.47 4.46
N ASN A 181 -14.00 -5.30 4.01
CA ASN A 181 -14.88 -5.12 2.84
C ASN A 181 -14.28 -5.63 1.52
N TYR A 182 -12.95 -5.74 1.42
CA TYR A 182 -12.30 -6.37 0.26
C TYR A 182 -12.86 -7.77 -0.04
N LYS A 183 -13.36 -8.49 0.99
CA LYS A 183 -13.95 -9.83 0.84
C LYS A 183 -15.20 -9.84 -0.03
N ASN A 184 -15.91 -8.70 -0.13
CA ASN A 184 -17.12 -8.58 -0.93
C ASN A 184 -16.87 -8.66 -2.45
N LEU A 185 -15.66 -8.31 -2.89
CA LEU A 185 -15.29 -8.30 -4.31
C LEU A 185 -14.60 -9.57 -4.78
N TYR A 186 -14.25 -10.47 -3.87
CA TYR A 186 -13.58 -11.70 -4.24
C TYR A 186 -14.53 -12.68 -4.92
N ASP A 187 -14.22 -13.01 -6.17
CA ASP A 187 -14.96 -14.02 -6.95
C ASP A 187 -14.25 -15.38 -6.82
N LYS A 188 -14.93 -16.32 -6.19
CA LYS A 188 -14.42 -17.69 -5.96
C LYS A 188 -14.18 -18.48 -7.24
N GLU A 189 -14.91 -18.18 -8.29
CA GLU A 189 -14.82 -18.88 -9.58
C GLU A 189 -13.51 -18.51 -10.28
N THR A 190 -13.22 -17.21 -10.37
CA THR A 190 -12.00 -16.70 -11.03
C THR A 190 -10.81 -16.62 -10.09
N LYS A 191 -11.01 -16.64 -8.77
CA LYS A 191 -10.04 -16.41 -7.69
C LYS A 191 -9.40 -15.01 -7.76
N LEU A 192 -10.10 -14.06 -8.34
CA LEU A 192 -9.67 -12.67 -8.53
C LEU A 192 -10.73 -11.71 -7.99
N MET A 193 -10.35 -10.44 -7.80
CA MET A 193 -11.28 -9.38 -7.49
C MET A 193 -12.07 -8.98 -8.73
N ARG A 194 -13.36 -8.73 -8.55
CA ARG A 194 -14.32 -8.45 -9.64
C ARG A 194 -15.33 -7.40 -9.21
N GLY A 195 -15.68 -6.49 -10.11
CA GLY A 195 -16.75 -5.53 -9.88
C GLY A 195 -18.08 -6.19 -9.55
N LYS A 196 -18.88 -5.57 -8.70
CA LYS A 196 -20.14 -6.12 -8.19
C LYS A 196 -21.27 -5.09 -8.33
N ASN A 197 -22.40 -5.53 -8.84
CA ASN A 197 -23.59 -4.69 -9.04
C ASN A 197 -24.29 -4.39 -7.70
N GLU A 198 -25.13 -3.36 -7.68
CA GLU A 198 -25.87 -2.96 -6.46
C GLU A 198 -26.75 -4.10 -5.91
N ASN A 199 -27.26 -4.96 -6.79
CA ASN A 199 -28.05 -6.13 -6.40
C ASN A 199 -27.25 -7.28 -5.78
N GLY A 200 -25.91 -7.16 -5.72
CA GLY A 200 -25.01 -8.15 -5.14
C GLY A 200 -24.48 -9.19 -6.10
N GLU A 201 -24.84 -9.15 -7.39
CA GLU A 201 -24.29 -10.01 -8.43
C GLU A 201 -22.97 -9.46 -8.98
N PHE A 202 -22.04 -10.34 -9.33
CA PHE A 202 -20.82 -9.90 -10.01
C PHE A 202 -21.12 -9.38 -11.42
N MET A 203 -20.43 -8.34 -11.83
CA MET A 203 -20.56 -7.78 -13.18
C MET A 203 -20.20 -8.82 -14.24
N ALA A 204 -20.93 -8.82 -15.35
CA ALA A 204 -20.70 -9.70 -16.50
C ALA A 204 -21.00 -8.94 -17.79
N PRO A 205 -20.28 -9.27 -18.91
CA PRO A 205 -19.16 -10.21 -19.00
C PRO A 205 -17.92 -9.72 -18.26
N PHE A 206 -17.06 -10.63 -17.81
CA PHE A 206 -15.84 -10.32 -17.07
C PHE A 206 -14.59 -10.80 -17.82
N SER A 207 -13.63 -9.89 -17.99
CA SER A 207 -12.28 -10.21 -18.45
C SER A 207 -11.27 -9.78 -17.39
N PRO A 208 -10.47 -10.68 -16.85
CA PRO A 208 -9.42 -10.32 -15.88
C PRO A 208 -8.29 -9.48 -16.51
N LEU A 209 -8.24 -9.42 -17.83
CA LEU A 209 -7.25 -8.67 -18.61
C LEU A 209 -7.71 -7.27 -18.99
N LYS A 210 -8.96 -6.89 -18.67
CA LYS A 210 -9.49 -5.56 -19.00
C LYS A 210 -8.91 -4.50 -18.09
N TRP A 211 -8.21 -3.55 -18.68
CA TRP A 211 -7.64 -2.40 -18.00
C TRP A 211 -8.67 -1.29 -17.82
N GLY A 212 -8.64 -0.64 -16.66
CA GLY A 212 -9.61 0.41 -16.31
C GLY A 212 -10.96 -0.15 -15.93
N ASP A 213 -12.05 0.58 -16.22
CA ASP A 213 -13.43 0.21 -15.91
C ASP A 213 -13.67 0.06 -14.40
N ALA A 214 -13.61 -1.16 -13.86
CA ALA A 214 -13.69 -1.41 -12.42
C ALA A 214 -12.39 -1.09 -11.67
N PHE A 215 -11.27 -0.93 -12.36
CA PHE A 215 -9.94 -0.74 -11.80
C PHE A 215 -9.27 0.55 -12.31
N THR A 216 -8.27 1.03 -11.59
CA THR A 216 -7.53 2.24 -11.93
C THR A 216 -6.18 1.86 -12.52
N GLU A 217 -5.95 2.24 -13.79
CA GLU A 217 -4.66 2.02 -14.47
C GLU A 217 -4.10 0.61 -14.28
N GLY A 218 -4.97 -0.36 -14.39
CA GLY A 218 -4.66 -1.76 -14.17
C GLY A 218 -5.85 -2.64 -14.45
N ASN A 219 -5.66 -3.93 -14.25
CA ASN A 219 -6.68 -4.96 -14.40
C ASN A 219 -6.86 -5.81 -13.12
N SER A 220 -7.67 -6.85 -13.18
CA SER A 220 -7.93 -7.71 -12.03
C SER A 220 -6.69 -8.47 -11.53
N TRP A 221 -5.76 -8.84 -12.43
CA TRP A 221 -4.47 -9.45 -12.06
C TRP A 221 -3.58 -8.53 -11.24
N HIS A 222 -3.73 -7.20 -11.40
CA HIS A 222 -2.96 -6.21 -10.64
C HIS A 222 -3.61 -5.90 -9.29
N TYR A 223 -4.92 -5.65 -9.31
CA TYR A 223 -5.65 -5.16 -8.13
C TYR A 223 -6.06 -6.23 -7.12
N SER A 224 -6.10 -7.50 -7.49
CA SER A 224 -6.51 -8.58 -6.58
C SER A 224 -5.60 -8.72 -5.35
N TRP A 225 -4.41 -8.13 -5.40
CA TRP A 225 -3.42 -8.12 -4.32
C TRP A 225 -3.49 -6.88 -3.43
N SER A 226 -4.39 -5.92 -3.70
CA SER A 226 -4.54 -4.67 -2.94
C SER A 226 -5.26 -4.90 -1.60
N VAL A 227 -4.73 -5.84 -0.82
CA VAL A 227 -5.14 -6.20 0.54
C VAL A 227 -3.90 -6.14 1.43
N PHE A 228 -3.32 -4.95 1.53
CA PHE A 228 -2.02 -4.72 2.19
C PHE A 228 -2.05 -5.09 3.68
N HIS A 229 -3.16 -4.82 4.34
CA HIS A 229 -3.36 -4.97 5.78
C HIS A 229 -3.74 -6.38 6.23
N ASP A 230 -4.25 -7.23 5.31
CA ASP A 230 -4.74 -8.57 5.66
C ASP A 230 -4.42 -9.64 4.63
N PRO A 231 -3.13 -9.87 4.30
CA PRO A 231 -2.75 -10.92 3.35
C PRO A 231 -3.20 -12.33 3.76
N GLN A 232 -3.22 -12.66 5.06
CA GLN A 232 -3.73 -13.96 5.51
C GLN A 232 -5.22 -14.11 5.22
N GLY A 233 -6.02 -13.04 5.39
CA GLY A 233 -7.43 -13.05 5.00
C GLY A 233 -7.63 -13.31 3.50
N LEU A 234 -6.74 -12.79 2.66
CA LEU A 234 -6.74 -13.06 1.22
C LEU A 234 -6.32 -14.51 0.91
N ILE A 235 -5.30 -15.03 1.61
CA ILE A 235 -4.90 -16.44 1.53
C ILE A 235 -6.07 -17.38 1.86
N ASP A 236 -6.80 -17.06 2.92
CA ASP A 236 -7.97 -17.86 3.34
C ASP A 236 -9.10 -17.82 2.29
N LEU A 237 -9.36 -16.65 1.68
CA LEU A 237 -10.32 -16.51 0.59
C LEU A 237 -9.95 -17.36 -0.63
N MET A 238 -8.68 -17.41 -0.97
CA MET A 238 -8.16 -18.18 -2.11
C MET A 238 -8.08 -19.70 -1.86
N GLY A 239 -8.43 -20.15 -0.64
CA GLY A 239 -8.47 -21.57 -0.28
C GLY A 239 -7.17 -22.10 0.32
N GLY A 240 -6.32 -21.22 0.85
CA GLY A 240 -5.08 -21.56 1.54
C GLY A 240 -3.81 -21.22 0.79
N LYS A 241 -2.69 -21.48 1.43
CA LYS A 241 -1.34 -21.06 0.97
C LYS A 241 -0.98 -21.59 -0.42
N ASP A 242 -1.29 -22.85 -0.72
CA ASP A 242 -0.92 -23.47 -2.01
C ASP A 242 -1.71 -22.82 -3.17
N SER A 243 -3.00 -22.59 -3.00
CA SER A 243 -3.84 -21.91 -3.99
C SER A 243 -3.41 -20.44 -4.15
N PHE A 244 -3.07 -19.78 -3.07
CA PHE A 244 -2.57 -18.40 -3.10
C PHE A 244 -1.23 -18.29 -3.86
N VAL A 245 -0.28 -19.18 -3.57
CA VAL A 245 1.01 -19.21 -4.28
C VAL A 245 0.82 -19.53 -5.75
N MET A 246 -0.08 -20.46 -6.09
CA MET A 246 -0.41 -20.76 -7.49
C MET A 246 -0.92 -19.50 -8.22
N MET A 247 -1.75 -18.69 -7.57
CA MET A 247 -2.26 -17.45 -8.15
C MET A 247 -1.16 -16.39 -8.29
N LEU A 248 -0.26 -16.26 -7.31
CA LEU A 248 0.92 -15.38 -7.43
C LEU A 248 1.84 -15.82 -8.59
N ASP A 249 2.12 -17.11 -8.70
CA ASP A 249 2.92 -17.67 -9.80
C ASP A 249 2.25 -17.42 -11.16
N SER A 250 0.91 -17.47 -11.21
CA SER A 250 0.12 -17.24 -12.42
C SER A 250 0.28 -15.81 -12.97
N VAL A 251 0.50 -14.82 -12.11
CA VAL A 251 0.75 -13.43 -12.56
C VAL A 251 1.94 -13.37 -13.53
N PHE A 252 3.00 -14.12 -13.25
CA PHE A 252 4.20 -14.17 -14.08
C PHE A 252 4.06 -15.11 -15.28
N ALA A 253 3.18 -16.11 -15.17
CA ALA A 253 2.96 -17.13 -16.20
C ALA A 253 1.93 -16.73 -17.27
N VAL A 254 0.93 -15.93 -16.89
CA VAL A 254 -0.07 -15.39 -17.84
C VAL A 254 0.64 -14.44 -18.80
N PRO A 255 0.55 -14.65 -20.13
CA PRO A 255 1.18 -13.75 -21.08
C PRO A 255 0.74 -12.30 -20.86
N PRO A 256 1.53 -11.29 -21.25
CA PRO A 256 1.19 -9.87 -21.07
C PRO A 256 0.12 -9.41 -22.09
N LEU A 257 -0.96 -10.17 -22.17
CA LEU A 257 -2.15 -9.83 -22.92
C LEU A 257 -2.98 -8.80 -22.16
N PHE A 258 -3.73 -8.01 -22.91
CA PHE A 258 -4.54 -6.95 -22.35
C PHE A 258 -5.81 -6.73 -23.15
N ASP A 259 -6.81 -6.12 -22.52
CA ASP A 259 -7.98 -5.54 -23.13
C ASP A 259 -7.99 -4.04 -22.79
N ASP A 260 -7.77 -3.20 -23.79
CA ASP A 260 -7.68 -1.72 -23.68
C ASP A 260 -8.98 -1.01 -24.07
N SER A 261 -10.07 -1.77 -24.22
CA SER A 261 -11.35 -1.27 -24.74
C SER A 261 -11.94 -0.11 -23.92
N TYR A 262 -11.66 -0.05 -22.61
CA TYR A 262 -12.12 1.04 -21.75
C TYR A 262 -11.43 2.37 -22.07
N TYR A 263 -10.12 2.34 -22.31
CA TYR A 263 -9.35 3.53 -22.64
C TYR A 263 -9.44 3.92 -24.13
N GLY A 264 -9.91 3.03 -24.98
CA GLY A 264 -9.98 3.24 -26.42
C GLY A 264 -8.62 3.24 -27.12
N GLY A 265 -7.60 2.67 -26.52
CA GLY A 265 -6.24 2.54 -27.02
C GLY A 265 -5.25 2.15 -25.95
N VAL A 266 -4.04 1.80 -26.38
CA VAL A 266 -2.96 1.35 -25.48
C VAL A 266 -2.38 2.54 -24.73
N ILE A 267 -2.63 2.61 -23.44
CA ILE A 267 -1.99 3.58 -22.54
C ILE A 267 -0.54 3.17 -22.25
N HIS A 268 0.27 4.08 -21.72
CA HIS A 268 1.71 3.83 -21.56
C HIS A 268 1.99 2.68 -20.59
N GLU A 269 1.21 2.50 -19.52
CA GLU A 269 1.37 1.44 -18.52
C GLU A 269 1.15 0.04 -19.14
N ILE A 270 0.22 -0.09 -20.07
CA ILE A 270 0.01 -1.33 -20.84
C ILE A 270 1.23 -1.62 -21.73
N ARG A 271 1.76 -0.58 -22.40
CA ARG A 271 2.96 -0.71 -23.23
C ARG A 271 4.17 -1.15 -22.41
N GLU A 272 4.37 -0.53 -21.26
CA GLU A 272 5.44 -0.83 -20.32
C GLU A 272 5.37 -2.30 -19.84
N MET A 273 4.20 -2.76 -19.41
CA MET A 273 3.99 -4.18 -19.05
C MET A 273 4.36 -5.12 -20.22
N THR A 274 3.92 -4.79 -21.42
CA THR A 274 4.14 -5.62 -22.61
C THR A 274 5.62 -5.68 -22.98
N VAL A 275 6.31 -4.52 -22.95
CA VAL A 275 7.75 -4.43 -23.28
C VAL A 275 8.60 -5.15 -22.25
N MET A 276 8.29 -4.99 -20.96
CA MET A 276 9.02 -5.68 -19.89
C MET A 276 8.83 -7.19 -19.94
N ASN A 277 7.72 -7.68 -20.49
CA ASN A 277 7.45 -9.09 -20.74
C ASN A 277 7.75 -9.98 -19.51
N MET A 278 7.10 -9.66 -18.39
CA MET A 278 7.14 -10.43 -17.16
C MET A 278 5.72 -10.86 -16.75
N GLY A 279 5.01 -11.50 -17.69
CA GLY A 279 3.60 -11.85 -17.54
C GLY A 279 2.71 -10.62 -17.36
N ASN A 280 1.74 -10.71 -16.49
CA ASN A 280 0.90 -9.57 -16.08
C ASN A 280 1.48 -8.81 -14.85
N TYR A 281 2.73 -9.03 -14.49
CA TYR A 281 3.39 -8.22 -13.47
C TYR A 281 3.80 -6.86 -14.05
N ALA A 282 2.90 -5.89 -13.95
CA ALA A 282 3.06 -4.55 -14.51
C ALA A 282 3.78 -3.63 -13.52
N HIS A 283 5.08 -3.83 -13.30
CA HIS A 283 5.88 -3.10 -12.32
C HIS A 283 5.95 -1.59 -12.57
N GLY A 284 5.79 -1.16 -13.80
CA GLY A 284 5.80 0.25 -14.18
C GLY A 284 4.66 1.07 -13.57
N ASN A 285 3.65 0.41 -12.96
CA ASN A 285 2.57 1.07 -12.25
C ASN A 285 2.38 0.51 -10.84
N GLN A 286 1.88 1.34 -9.90
CA GLN A 286 1.92 1.08 -8.46
C GLN A 286 1.03 -0.05 -7.95
N PRO A 287 -0.14 -0.37 -8.52
CA PRO A 287 -1.07 -1.34 -7.93
C PRO A 287 -0.47 -2.70 -7.59
N ILE A 288 0.54 -3.15 -8.34
CA ILE A 288 1.13 -4.48 -8.17
C ILE A 288 2.51 -4.48 -7.50
N GLN A 289 3.11 -3.33 -7.25
CA GLN A 289 4.51 -3.21 -6.80
C GLN A 289 4.84 -3.96 -5.50
N HIS A 290 3.85 -4.19 -4.61
CA HIS A 290 3.99 -4.92 -3.35
C HIS A 290 3.82 -6.44 -3.51
N MET A 291 3.23 -6.92 -4.60
CA MET A 291 2.74 -8.30 -4.74
C MET A 291 3.81 -9.36 -4.49
N ILE A 292 5.02 -9.15 -4.98
CA ILE A 292 6.11 -10.14 -4.85
C ILE A 292 6.40 -10.44 -3.37
N TYR A 293 6.30 -9.45 -2.50
CA TYR A 293 6.54 -9.63 -1.07
C TYR A 293 5.49 -10.53 -0.38
N LEU A 294 4.34 -10.75 -1.01
CA LEU A 294 3.26 -11.56 -0.46
C LEU A 294 3.62 -13.06 -0.36
N TYR A 295 4.59 -13.55 -1.10
CA TYR A 295 5.11 -14.90 -0.91
C TYR A 295 5.61 -15.17 0.52
N ASN A 296 6.09 -14.13 1.22
CA ASN A 296 6.50 -14.25 2.63
C ASN A 296 5.36 -14.66 3.54
N TYR A 297 4.15 -14.20 3.29
CA TYR A 297 2.95 -14.55 4.08
C TYR A 297 2.49 -15.98 3.84
N ALA A 298 2.80 -16.54 2.68
CA ALA A 298 2.51 -17.93 2.34
C ALA A 298 3.59 -18.92 2.76
N GLY A 299 4.65 -18.44 3.43
CA GLY A 299 5.77 -19.29 3.86
C GLY A 299 6.69 -19.73 2.73
N GLN A 300 6.76 -18.98 1.63
CA GLN A 300 7.69 -19.22 0.52
C GLN A 300 8.58 -18.00 0.23
N PRO A 301 9.35 -17.51 1.22
CA PRO A 301 10.14 -16.29 1.07
C PRO A 301 11.19 -16.36 -0.06
N TRP A 302 11.69 -17.56 -0.39
CA TRP A 302 12.64 -17.73 -1.49
C TRP A 302 12.08 -17.31 -2.86
N LYS A 303 10.77 -17.43 -3.09
CA LYS A 303 10.14 -16.95 -4.33
C LYS A 303 10.14 -15.42 -4.40
N ALA A 304 9.91 -14.73 -3.28
CA ALA A 304 10.05 -13.28 -3.22
C ALA A 304 11.50 -12.87 -3.54
N GLN A 305 12.49 -13.53 -2.93
CA GLN A 305 13.91 -13.24 -3.16
C GLN A 305 14.28 -13.40 -4.64
N TYR A 306 13.79 -14.44 -5.29
CA TYR A 306 14.01 -14.69 -6.72
C TYR A 306 13.40 -13.57 -7.59
N TRP A 307 12.10 -13.31 -7.45
CA TRP A 307 11.41 -12.36 -8.32
C TRP A 307 11.86 -10.92 -8.09
N LEU A 308 12.15 -10.51 -6.85
CA LEU A 308 12.70 -9.19 -6.57
C LEU A 308 14.04 -8.97 -7.28
N ARG A 309 14.92 -9.98 -7.28
CA ARG A 309 16.19 -9.89 -8.00
C ARG A 309 15.95 -9.76 -9.51
N GLN A 310 15.00 -10.51 -10.08
CA GLN A 310 14.65 -10.41 -11.50
C GLN A 310 14.12 -9.00 -11.84
N VAL A 311 13.24 -8.45 -11.03
CA VAL A 311 12.71 -7.09 -11.23
C VAL A 311 13.82 -6.05 -11.16
N MET A 312 14.63 -6.05 -10.10
CA MET A 312 15.73 -5.08 -9.96
C MET A 312 16.74 -5.13 -11.11
N ASN A 313 17.05 -6.32 -11.60
CA ASN A 313 18.03 -6.50 -12.69
C ASN A 313 17.43 -6.16 -14.07
N LYS A 314 16.14 -6.42 -14.29
CA LYS A 314 15.51 -6.29 -15.60
C LYS A 314 14.86 -4.93 -15.81
N MET A 315 14.26 -4.36 -14.77
CA MET A 315 13.37 -3.21 -14.89
C MET A 315 13.98 -1.89 -14.45
N TYR A 316 15.23 -1.93 -13.98
CA TYR A 316 16.00 -0.75 -13.58
C TYR A 316 17.36 -0.75 -14.27
N THR A 317 17.76 0.40 -14.79
CA THR A 317 19.04 0.58 -15.46
C THR A 317 19.70 1.87 -15.00
N PRO A 318 21.04 2.01 -15.12
CA PRO A 318 21.74 3.24 -14.74
C PRO A 318 21.68 4.36 -15.82
N GLY A 319 20.92 4.14 -16.89
CA GLY A 319 20.79 5.09 -17.98
C GLY A 319 19.73 6.17 -17.75
N PRO A 320 19.58 7.11 -18.70
CA PRO A 320 18.50 8.11 -18.66
C PRO A 320 17.09 7.51 -18.59
N ASP A 321 16.90 6.32 -19.19
CA ASP A 321 15.66 5.54 -19.19
C ASP A 321 15.70 4.51 -18.05
N GLY A 322 16.09 4.95 -16.85
CA GLY A 322 16.40 4.08 -15.72
C GLY A 322 15.22 3.31 -15.13
N TYR A 323 14.01 3.76 -15.35
CA TYR A 323 12.77 3.16 -14.85
C TYR A 323 11.97 2.51 -15.97
N CYS A 324 11.25 1.44 -15.67
CA CYS A 324 10.39 0.74 -16.61
C CYS A 324 9.01 1.41 -16.82
N GLY A 325 8.72 2.48 -16.12
CA GLY A 325 7.51 3.28 -16.13
C GLY A 325 7.75 4.63 -15.49
N ASP A 326 6.69 5.33 -15.12
CA ASP A 326 6.79 6.61 -14.46
C ASP A 326 7.43 6.50 -13.06
N GLU A 327 8.19 7.53 -12.69
CA GLU A 327 8.86 7.57 -11.37
C GLU A 327 7.87 7.90 -10.23
N ASP A 328 6.87 8.73 -10.52
CA ASP A 328 5.74 9.05 -9.65
C ASP A 328 6.11 9.63 -8.29
N ASN A 329 6.72 10.80 -8.32
CA ASN A 329 7.00 11.64 -7.14
C ASN A 329 7.83 10.95 -6.04
N GLY A 330 8.71 10.02 -6.41
CA GLY A 330 9.57 9.30 -5.49
C GLY A 330 9.11 7.87 -5.19
N GLN A 331 7.92 7.45 -5.63
CA GLN A 331 7.41 6.12 -5.31
C GLN A 331 8.26 5.01 -5.91
N THR A 332 8.56 5.06 -7.21
CA THR A 332 9.35 4.03 -7.89
C THR A 332 10.81 4.03 -7.45
N SER A 333 11.38 5.20 -7.18
CA SER A 333 12.71 5.34 -6.56
C SER A 333 12.76 4.69 -5.17
N ALA A 334 11.80 5.00 -4.31
CA ALA A 334 11.73 4.43 -2.96
C ALA A 334 11.53 2.90 -2.98
N TRP A 335 10.71 2.39 -3.92
CA TRP A 335 10.58 0.95 -4.11
C TRP A 335 11.93 0.28 -4.38
N TYR A 336 12.70 0.85 -5.31
CA TYR A 336 14.03 0.29 -5.65
C TYR A 336 15.00 0.37 -4.47
N VAL A 337 15.06 1.50 -3.77
CA VAL A 337 15.97 1.66 -2.62
C VAL A 337 15.63 0.68 -1.52
N PHE A 338 14.37 0.55 -1.12
CA PHE A 338 13.93 -0.44 -0.14
C PHE A 338 14.27 -1.86 -0.57
N SER A 339 13.91 -2.22 -1.81
CA SER A 339 14.15 -3.56 -2.33
C SER A 339 15.63 -3.89 -2.41
N ALA A 340 16.49 -2.92 -2.77
CA ALA A 340 17.94 -3.06 -2.79
C ALA A 340 18.54 -3.20 -1.38
N LEU A 341 17.94 -2.58 -0.37
CA LEU A 341 18.28 -2.77 1.04
C LEU A 341 17.83 -4.14 1.57
N GLY A 342 16.85 -4.78 0.93
CA GLY A 342 16.37 -6.11 1.27
C GLY A 342 15.07 -6.15 2.08
N PHE A 343 14.28 -5.08 2.14
CA PHE A 343 12.98 -5.05 2.82
C PHE A 343 12.05 -4.00 2.21
N TYR A 344 10.75 -4.10 2.50
CA TYR A 344 9.73 -3.24 1.88
C TYR A 344 8.50 -3.04 2.79
N PRO A 345 7.91 -1.85 2.85
CA PRO A 345 6.72 -1.55 3.65
C PRO A 345 5.44 -2.03 2.96
N VAL A 346 5.10 -3.31 3.03
CA VAL A 346 3.91 -3.88 2.37
C VAL A 346 2.62 -3.28 2.92
N ALA A 347 2.56 -3.05 4.24
CA ALA A 347 1.39 -2.53 4.93
C ALA A 347 1.72 -1.24 5.70
N PRO A 348 1.81 -0.08 5.01
CA PRO A 348 1.96 1.20 5.70
C PRO A 348 0.83 1.40 6.71
N GLY A 349 1.19 1.83 7.94
CA GLY A 349 0.30 1.82 9.11
C GLY A 349 0.65 0.73 10.12
N THR A 350 1.59 -0.17 9.78
CA THR A 350 2.32 -1.02 10.72
C THR A 350 3.76 -0.51 10.87
N THR A 351 4.45 -0.97 11.91
CA THR A 351 5.90 -0.72 12.07
C THR A 351 6.76 -1.73 11.31
N GLN A 352 6.16 -2.63 10.52
CA GLN A 352 6.88 -3.73 9.88
C GLN A 352 7.29 -3.41 8.44
N TYR A 353 8.45 -3.93 8.08
CA TYR A 353 8.95 -4.05 6.71
C TYR A 353 9.14 -5.53 6.39
N VAL A 354 8.58 -5.97 5.26
CA VAL A 354 8.65 -7.38 4.84
C VAL A 354 9.98 -7.64 4.13
N LEU A 355 10.61 -8.75 4.41
CA LEU A 355 11.91 -9.09 3.83
C LEU A 355 11.80 -9.44 2.34
N GLY A 356 12.78 -8.93 1.60
CA GLY A 356 13.22 -9.45 0.31
C GLY A 356 14.60 -10.09 0.45
N ALA A 357 15.56 -9.65 -0.35
CA ALA A 357 16.97 -9.99 -0.23
C ALA A 357 17.83 -8.80 -0.66
N PRO A 358 18.97 -8.53 0.01
CA PRO A 358 19.82 -7.40 -0.32
C PRO A 358 20.39 -7.51 -1.73
N LEU A 359 20.50 -6.39 -2.43
CA LEU A 359 21.15 -6.31 -3.74
C LEU A 359 22.66 -6.09 -3.64
N PHE A 360 23.09 -5.37 -2.61
CA PHE A 360 24.49 -4.99 -2.41
C PHE A 360 25.20 -5.90 -1.40
N LYS A 361 26.52 -5.97 -1.50
CA LYS A 361 27.36 -6.71 -0.53
C LYS A 361 27.42 -6.03 0.83
N LYS A 362 27.24 -4.70 0.84
CA LYS A 362 27.16 -3.88 2.04
C LYS A 362 26.38 -2.62 1.77
N ALA A 363 25.52 -2.24 2.72
CA ALA A 363 24.85 -0.95 2.78
C ALA A 363 24.94 -0.43 4.21
N THR A 364 25.03 0.89 4.36
CA THR A 364 24.95 1.55 5.67
C THR A 364 23.93 2.66 5.59
N ILE A 365 22.96 2.63 6.49
CA ILE A 365 21.96 3.68 6.65
C ILE A 365 22.36 4.55 7.83
N HIS A 366 22.47 5.85 7.60
CA HIS A 366 22.69 6.86 8.61
C HIS A 366 21.36 7.53 8.94
N PHE A 367 20.82 7.27 10.11
CA PHE A 367 19.56 7.86 10.54
C PHE A 367 19.75 9.26 11.12
N GLU A 368 18.70 10.08 11.04
CA GLU A 368 18.72 11.45 11.60
C GLU A 368 18.99 11.49 13.12
N ASN A 369 18.67 10.41 13.85
CA ASN A 369 18.96 10.29 15.28
C ASN A 369 20.44 9.98 15.59
N GLY A 370 21.30 9.92 14.56
CA GLY A 370 22.73 9.63 14.68
C GLY A 370 23.08 8.14 14.74
N ASN A 371 22.11 7.24 14.79
CA ASN A 371 22.34 5.80 14.76
C ASN A 371 22.62 5.32 13.32
N ASN A 372 23.33 4.20 13.21
CA ASN A 372 23.63 3.57 11.94
C ASN A 372 23.10 2.15 11.90
N LEU A 373 22.52 1.76 10.77
CA LEU A 373 22.19 0.37 10.46
C LEU A 373 23.13 -0.12 9.35
N VAL A 374 23.88 -1.16 9.63
CA VAL A 374 24.78 -1.81 8.67
C VAL A 374 24.14 -3.09 8.18
N ILE A 375 24.03 -3.26 6.88
CA ILE A 375 23.51 -4.46 6.23
C ILE A 375 24.67 -5.09 5.46
N ASN A 376 25.08 -6.28 5.85
CA ASN A 376 26.16 -7.03 5.23
C ASN A 376 25.62 -8.27 4.50
N ALA A 377 26.06 -8.47 3.26
CA ALA A 377 25.83 -9.67 2.47
C ALA A 377 27.08 -9.94 1.62
N PRO A 378 28.24 -10.26 2.23
CA PRO A 378 29.54 -10.23 1.57
C PRO A 378 29.66 -11.21 0.40
N ASN A 379 28.93 -12.32 0.44
CA ASN A 379 28.91 -13.32 -0.63
C ASN A 379 27.72 -13.17 -1.60
N ASN A 380 26.98 -12.05 -1.52
CA ASN A 380 25.92 -11.75 -2.49
C ASN A 380 26.50 -11.61 -3.90
N SER A 381 25.80 -12.17 -4.89
CA SER A 381 26.21 -12.15 -6.29
C SER A 381 25.01 -12.42 -7.20
N ASP A 382 25.21 -12.43 -8.51
CA ASP A 382 24.15 -12.79 -9.48
C ASP A 382 23.66 -14.24 -9.33
N LYS A 383 24.45 -15.10 -8.68
CA LYS A 383 24.09 -16.49 -8.38
C LYS A 383 23.57 -16.67 -6.96
N ASN A 384 24.23 -16.02 -5.99
CA ASN A 384 23.87 -16.11 -4.58
C ASN A 384 22.80 -15.09 -4.24
N ILE A 385 21.58 -15.38 -4.64
CA ILE A 385 20.42 -14.47 -4.51
C ILE A 385 19.46 -14.85 -3.38
N TYR A 386 19.61 -16.04 -2.81
CA TYR A 386 18.73 -16.55 -1.76
C TYR A 386 19.33 -16.36 -0.38
N ILE A 387 18.51 -16.01 0.61
CA ILE A 387 18.92 -15.94 2.01
C ILE A 387 19.08 -17.37 2.55
N GLU A 388 20.30 -17.77 2.86
CA GLU A 388 20.59 -19.03 3.54
C GLU A 388 20.38 -18.90 5.05
N SER A 389 20.91 -17.81 5.64
CA SER A 389 20.71 -17.46 7.04
C SER A 389 20.81 -15.95 7.23
N MET A 390 20.28 -15.47 8.36
CA MET A 390 20.31 -14.06 8.74
C MET A 390 20.54 -13.93 10.24
N THR A 391 21.32 -12.94 10.65
CA THR A 391 21.39 -12.49 12.04
C THR A 391 21.06 -11.00 12.14
N PHE A 392 20.50 -10.60 13.28
CA PHE A 392 20.36 -9.20 13.66
C PHE A 392 21.04 -8.98 15.00
N ASN A 393 22.03 -8.10 15.02
CA ASN A 393 22.92 -7.86 16.18
C ASN A 393 23.51 -9.17 16.73
N GLY A 394 23.98 -10.06 15.84
CA GLY A 394 24.59 -11.34 16.15
C GLY A 394 23.64 -12.45 16.59
N LYS A 395 22.33 -12.18 16.69
CA LYS A 395 21.31 -13.16 17.05
C LYS A 395 20.66 -13.73 15.81
N ASN A 396 20.46 -15.06 15.78
CA ASN A 396 19.73 -15.72 14.69
C ASN A 396 18.36 -15.08 14.47
N TYR A 397 18.02 -14.79 13.22
CA TYR A 397 16.81 -14.08 12.85
C TYR A 397 16.07 -14.83 11.74
N THR A 398 14.92 -15.43 12.08
CA THR A 398 14.14 -16.28 11.17
C THR A 398 12.94 -15.59 10.56
N LYS A 399 12.49 -14.47 11.16
CA LYS A 399 11.29 -13.72 10.75
C LYS A 399 11.43 -13.20 9.32
N ASN A 400 10.30 -13.13 8.62
CA ASN A 400 10.20 -12.57 7.29
C ASN A 400 9.88 -11.05 7.30
N TYR A 401 10.12 -10.39 8.41
CA TYR A 401 9.91 -8.96 8.57
C TYR A 401 10.89 -8.34 9.56
N LEU A 402 11.08 -7.03 9.44
CA LEU A 402 11.85 -6.20 10.36
C LEU A 402 10.91 -5.16 10.98
N ASP A 403 11.17 -4.74 12.21
CA ASP A 403 10.41 -3.70 12.88
C ASP A 403 11.12 -2.33 12.78
N HIS A 404 10.37 -1.28 12.46
CA HIS A 404 10.87 0.08 12.32
C HIS A 404 11.62 0.57 13.57
N ASN A 405 11.05 0.31 14.77
CA ASN A 405 11.66 0.76 16.00
C ASN A 405 13.00 0.08 16.28
N ASP A 406 13.14 -1.18 15.88
CA ASP A 406 14.40 -1.90 16.03
C ASP A 406 15.44 -1.42 15.01
N LEU A 407 15.04 -1.18 13.76
CA LEU A 407 15.92 -0.62 12.73
C LEU A 407 16.43 0.76 13.13
N PHE A 408 15.54 1.62 13.62
CA PHE A 408 15.84 3.02 13.97
C PHE A 408 16.80 3.15 15.18
N LYS A 409 16.93 2.10 16.00
CA LYS A 409 17.97 2.00 17.03
C LYS A 409 19.36 1.76 16.45
N GLY A 410 19.45 1.41 15.18
CA GLY A 410 20.69 1.00 14.52
C GLY A 410 21.07 -0.44 14.84
N GLY A 411 22.22 -0.85 14.35
CA GLY A 411 22.75 -2.20 14.56
C GLY A 411 23.33 -2.81 13.30
N VAL A 412 23.45 -4.13 13.30
CA VAL A 412 24.05 -4.89 12.20
C VAL A 412 23.15 -6.05 11.81
N ILE A 413 22.83 -6.09 10.52
CA ILE A 413 22.17 -7.23 9.89
C ILE A 413 23.20 -7.93 9.02
N ASP A 414 23.44 -9.21 9.28
CA ASP A 414 24.33 -10.04 8.47
C ASP A 414 23.51 -11.10 7.74
N PHE A 415 23.62 -11.11 6.41
CA PHE A 415 23.05 -12.12 5.54
C PHE A 415 24.13 -13.06 5.04
N LYS A 416 23.89 -14.36 5.16
CA LYS A 416 24.57 -15.37 4.37
C LYS A 416 23.69 -15.72 3.18
N MET A 417 24.19 -15.47 1.97
CA MET A 417 23.47 -15.72 0.73
C MET A 417 23.89 -17.05 0.12
N GLY A 418 22.98 -17.68 -0.62
CA GLY A 418 23.22 -18.95 -1.33
C GLY A 418 22.65 -18.94 -2.74
N ASP A 419 23.07 -19.94 -3.53
CA ASP A 419 22.64 -20.14 -4.92
C ASP A 419 21.41 -21.03 -5.06
N LYS A 420 20.89 -21.54 -3.95
CA LYS A 420 19.69 -22.39 -3.90
C LYS A 420 18.65 -21.85 -2.91
N PRO A 421 17.36 -22.04 -3.21
CA PRO A 421 16.29 -21.69 -2.27
C PRO A 421 16.46 -22.39 -0.93
N ASN A 422 16.38 -21.65 0.18
CA ASN A 422 16.26 -22.24 1.51
C ASN A 422 14.79 -22.37 1.88
N MET A 423 14.25 -23.59 1.76
CA MET A 423 12.84 -23.88 2.02
C MET A 423 12.54 -24.12 3.51
N ASN A 424 13.54 -23.99 4.39
CA ASN A 424 13.39 -24.24 5.82
C ASN A 424 13.47 -22.97 6.66
N ARG A 425 13.71 -21.80 6.04
CA ARG A 425 13.76 -20.52 6.72
C ARG A 425 12.48 -19.72 6.51
N GLY A 426 11.96 -19.09 7.58
CA GLY A 426 10.82 -18.19 7.49
C GLY A 426 9.50 -18.89 7.17
N ILE A 427 9.32 -20.12 7.67
CA ILE A 427 8.15 -20.96 7.38
C ILE A 427 7.22 -21.16 8.58
N ASN A 428 7.67 -20.79 9.79
CA ASN A 428 6.87 -20.95 11.00
C ASN A 428 5.83 -19.82 11.13
N PRO A 429 4.73 -20.03 11.85
CA PRO A 429 3.71 -18.99 12.08
C PRO A 429 4.28 -17.68 12.65
N GLU A 430 5.23 -17.75 13.57
CA GLU A 430 5.88 -16.60 14.21
C GLU A 430 6.83 -15.83 13.27
N ASP A 431 7.22 -16.43 12.16
CA ASP A 431 8.05 -15.79 11.14
C ASP A 431 7.24 -14.94 10.16
N MET A 432 5.92 -15.09 10.15
CA MET A 432 5.03 -14.41 9.19
C MET A 432 4.89 -12.92 9.53
N PRO A 433 4.86 -12.04 8.51
CA PRO A 433 4.57 -10.63 8.73
C PRO A 433 3.14 -10.41 9.24
N TYR A 434 2.87 -9.19 9.71
CA TYR A 434 1.58 -8.78 10.22
C TYR A 434 0.45 -9.00 9.20
N SER A 435 -0.67 -9.55 9.69
CA SER A 435 -1.93 -9.62 8.98
C SER A 435 -3.09 -9.36 9.94
N PHE A 436 -4.01 -8.48 9.57
CA PHE A 436 -5.07 -7.97 10.45
C PHE A 436 -5.91 -9.06 11.10
N SER A 437 -6.33 -10.06 10.32
CA SER A 437 -7.19 -11.16 10.79
C SER A 437 -6.47 -12.13 11.74
N VAL A 438 -5.14 -12.11 11.81
CA VAL A 438 -4.30 -13.00 12.63
C VAL A 438 -3.78 -12.30 13.87
N ASN A 439 -3.25 -11.09 13.70
CA ASN A 439 -2.51 -10.41 14.76
C ASN A 439 -3.39 -9.55 15.67
N GLU A 440 -4.66 -9.36 15.30
CA GLU A 440 -5.60 -8.57 16.10
C GLU A 440 -6.75 -9.43 16.62
N GLU A 441 -6.97 -9.34 17.94
CA GLU A 441 -7.92 -10.19 18.62
C GLU A 441 -9.36 -9.98 18.12
N GLY A 442 -10.05 -11.07 17.83
CA GLY A 442 -11.46 -11.08 17.45
C GLY A 442 -11.77 -10.68 16.01
N ILE A 443 -10.80 -10.19 15.24
CA ILE A 443 -11.01 -9.75 13.85
C ILE A 443 -11.47 -10.91 12.95
N ASN A 444 -10.91 -12.09 13.14
CA ASN A 444 -11.29 -13.29 12.38
C ASN A 444 -12.74 -13.74 12.62
N LYS A 445 -13.41 -13.22 13.65
CA LYS A 445 -14.82 -13.48 13.95
C LYS A 445 -15.76 -12.44 13.35
N LEU A 446 -15.22 -11.34 12.81
CA LEU A 446 -16.00 -10.29 12.17
C LEU A 446 -16.27 -10.62 10.71
N SER A 447 -17.40 -10.13 10.23
CA SER A 447 -17.75 -10.15 8.82
C SER A 447 -17.68 -8.74 8.24
N PRO A 448 -17.41 -8.60 6.92
CA PRO A 448 -17.46 -7.31 6.26
C PRO A 448 -18.87 -6.69 6.39
N ILE A 449 -18.98 -5.40 6.06
CA ILE A 449 -20.29 -4.80 5.89
C ILE A 449 -21.01 -5.52 4.75
N SER A 450 -22.25 -5.90 4.96
CA SER A 450 -23.09 -6.52 3.93
C SER A 450 -24.56 -6.27 4.23
N VAL A 451 -25.37 -6.14 3.19
CA VAL A 451 -26.83 -6.16 3.33
C VAL A 451 -27.25 -7.60 3.51
N LYS A 452 -27.98 -7.89 4.58
CA LYS A 452 -28.64 -9.20 4.70
C LYS A 452 -29.61 -9.35 3.53
N PRO A 453 -29.60 -10.47 2.78
CA PRO A 453 -30.58 -10.71 1.74
C PRO A 453 -31.98 -10.50 2.34
N SER A 454 -32.78 -9.66 1.75
CA SER A 454 -34.17 -9.55 2.13
C SER A 454 -34.79 -10.93 1.95
N LYS A 455 -35.32 -11.54 3.02
CA LYS A 455 -36.10 -12.76 2.90
C LYS A 455 -37.20 -12.43 1.91
N LYS A 456 -37.13 -12.96 0.67
CA LYS A 456 -38.26 -12.94 -0.25
C LYS A 456 -39.42 -13.55 0.53
N LYS A 457 -40.40 -12.74 0.88
CA LYS A 457 -41.70 -13.29 1.35
C LYS A 457 -42.21 -14.21 0.24
N LYS A 458 -42.28 -15.51 0.53
CA LYS A 458 -42.94 -16.50 -0.34
C LYS A 458 -44.44 -16.17 -0.40
#